data_22efec5e5cfd61a6044491a6c90fa31c
#
_entry.id   22efec5e5cfd61a6044491a6c90fa31c
#
_cell.length_a   1.000
_cell.length_b   1.000
_cell.length_c   1.000
_cell.angle_alpha   90.00
_cell.angle_beta   90.00
_cell.angle_gamma   90.00
#
_symmetry.space_group_name_H-M   'P 1'
#
loop_
_entity.id
_entity.type
_entity.pdbx_description
1 polymer ?
#
loop_
_entity_poly.entity_id
_entity_poly.type
_entity_poly.pdbx_seq_one_letter_code
_entity_poly.pdbx_strand_id
1 'polypeptide(L)'
;PSTDTYIEKDLAINEEIDKLRLRATASLLSGRKDVIVVSSVSCLYGMADPTAFAEKVTHLERGMRIDRDKLLRRFVDALYVNNKLEFKSGCFRVNGDTVDIFPAIETFDGMAYRIEFWDDEIDRISSFNPLTGEEYDEQDELNIYPTNLFVTTQERINMAIGQIDVDLGTQVNFLKEIGKPFEAKRLYE
;
A
#
# COMPACT_ATOMS: atom_id res chain seq x y z
N PRO A 1 15.68 35.65 -6.18
CA PRO A 1 15.41 35.72 -7.61
C PRO A 1 16.44 36.58 -8.33
N SER A 2 17.71 36.31 -8.15
CA SER A 2 18.79 36.96 -8.92
C SER A 2 19.49 36.01 -9.89
N THR A 3 19.03 34.77 -9.93
CA THR A 3 19.43 33.76 -10.92
C THR A 3 18.15 33.03 -11.34
N ASP A 4 17.86 33.07 -12.64
CA ASP A 4 16.72 32.34 -13.29
C ASP A 4 16.93 30.81 -13.26
N THR A 5 17.53 30.31 -12.21
CA THR A 5 17.77 28.89 -12.04
C THR A 5 16.66 28.32 -11.18
N TYR A 6 15.67 27.66 -11.81
CA TYR A 6 14.72 26.77 -11.14
C TYR A 6 15.49 25.54 -10.69
N ILE A 7 15.82 25.47 -9.41
CA ILE A 7 16.31 24.25 -8.81
C ILE A 7 15.06 23.41 -8.53
N GLU A 8 14.77 22.44 -9.39
CA GLU A 8 13.79 21.42 -9.15
C GLU A 8 14.15 20.75 -7.81
N LYS A 9 13.34 21.02 -6.81
CA LYS A 9 13.49 20.35 -5.52
C LYS A 9 13.00 18.93 -5.75
N ASP A 10 13.92 18.04 -6.01
CA ASP A 10 13.66 16.62 -6.06
C ASP A 10 12.96 16.27 -4.75
N LEU A 11 11.65 15.94 -4.82
CA LEU A 11 10.94 15.27 -3.76
C LEU A 11 11.56 13.88 -3.70
N ALA A 12 12.75 13.79 -3.11
CA ALA A 12 13.29 12.52 -2.69
C ALA A 12 12.25 11.94 -1.72
N ILE A 13 11.36 11.11 -2.25
CA ILE A 13 10.47 10.28 -1.46
C ILE A 13 11.43 9.48 -0.60
N ASN A 14 11.51 9.87 0.66
CA ASN A 14 12.36 9.15 1.58
C ASN A 14 11.60 7.87 1.94
N GLU A 15 11.84 6.82 1.16
CA GLU A 15 11.21 5.51 1.32
C GLU A 15 11.34 4.96 2.74
N GLU A 16 12.43 5.30 3.44
CA GLU A 16 12.61 4.94 4.84
C GLU A 16 11.61 5.64 5.76
N ILE A 17 11.33 6.93 5.53
CA ILE A 17 10.33 7.67 6.33
C ILE A 17 8.93 7.07 6.09
N ASP A 18 8.59 6.73 4.86
CA ASP A 18 7.29 6.15 4.55
C ASP A 18 7.14 4.74 5.16
N LYS A 19 8.18 3.93 5.14
CA LYS A 19 8.22 2.65 5.86
C LYS A 19 8.05 2.83 7.38
N LEU A 20 8.71 3.81 7.98
CA LEU A 20 8.55 4.11 9.40
C LEU A 20 7.14 4.57 9.76
N ARG A 21 6.52 5.41 8.92
CA ARG A 21 5.12 5.85 9.09
C ARG A 21 4.16 4.68 9.02
N LEU A 22 4.32 3.84 8.00
CA LEU A 22 3.51 2.65 7.79
C LEU A 22 3.62 1.70 8.99
N ARG A 23 4.83 1.48 9.49
CA ARG A 23 5.10 0.65 10.67
C ARG A 23 4.49 1.22 11.94
N ALA A 24 4.61 2.53 12.17
CA ALA A 24 3.98 3.19 13.31
C ALA A 24 2.44 3.02 13.28
N THR A 25 1.84 3.23 12.11
CA THR A 25 0.39 3.04 11.91
C THR A 25 -0.04 1.61 12.17
N ALA A 26 0.67 0.62 11.63
CA ALA A 26 0.38 -0.79 11.87
C ALA A 26 0.49 -1.16 13.36
N SER A 27 1.52 -0.66 14.04
CA SER A 27 1.71 -0.90 15.48
C SER A 27 0.57 -0.31 16.32
N LEU A 28 0.06 0.86 15.96
CA LEU A 28 -1.09 1.48 16.63
C LEU A 28 -2.40 0.72 16.35
N LEU A 29 -2.59 0.24 15.13
CA LEU A 29 -3.80 -0.48 14.70
C LEU A 29 -3.81 -1.94 15.15
N SER A 30 -2.66 -2.53 15.53
CA SER A 30 -2.58 -3.88 16.09
C SER A 30 -3.17 -4.03 17.49
N GLY A 31 -3.71 -2.93 18.07
CA GLY A 31 -4.28 -2.92 19.42
C GLY A 31 -3.26 -2.87 20.55
N ARG A 32 -1.97 -2.76 20.25
CA ARG A 32 -0.91 -2.59 21.25
C ARG A 32 -1.10 -1.28 22.01
N LYS A 33 -0.86 -1.31 23.32
CA LYS A 33 -0.98 -0.14 24.21
C LYS A 33 0.38 0.36 24.71
N ASP A 34 1.45 -0.29 24.29
CA ASP A 34 2.84 -0.03 24.67
C ASP A 34 3.62 0.71 23.57
N VAL A 35 2.92 1.50 22.75
CA VAL A 35 3.48 2.22 21.60
C VAL A 35 3.54 3.72 21.90
N ILE A 36 4.72 4.32 21.73
CA ILE A 36 4.94 5.77 21.79
C ILE A 36 5.49 6.19 20.42
N VAL A 37 4.83 7.16 19.77
CA VAL A 37 5.27 7.71 18.49
C VAL A 37 5.87 9.08 18.71
N VAL A 38 7.13 9.26 18.30
CA VAL A 38 7.82 10.55 18.26
C VAL A 38 7.99 10.96 16.81
N SER A 39 7.37 12.07 16.43
CA SER A 39 7.35 12.52 15.03
C SER A 39 7.35 14.04 14.93
N SER A 40 7.59 14.56 13.72
CA SER A 40 7.41 15.97 13.41
C SER A 40 5.91 16.32 13.26
N VAL A 41 5.56 17.60 13.42
CA VAL A 41 4.19 18.09 13.25
C VAL A 41 3.62 17.81 11.86
N SER A 42 4.47 17.63 10.85
CA SER A 42 4.04 17.28 9.49
C SER A 42 3.29 15.94 9.40
N CYS A 43 3.47 15.05 10.39
CA CYS A 43 2.73 13.79 10.46
C CYS A 43 1.25 13.98 10.82
N LEU A 44 0.84 15.16 11.30
CA LEU A 44 -0.57 15.49 11.59
C LEU A 44 -1.36 15.86 10.33
N TYR A 45 -0.68 16.19 9.24
CA TYR A 45 -1.31 16.62 7.99
C TYR A 45 -1.29 15.48 6.98
N GLY A 46 -2.38 15.33 6.22
CA GLY A 46 -2.51 14.30 5.20
C GLY A 46 -2.68 12.90 5.77
N MET A 47 -3.37 12.78 6.89
CA MET A 47 -3.66 11.46 7.48
C MET A 47 -4.63 10.68 6.59
N ALA A 48 -4.24 9.44 6.28
CA ALA A 48 -5.11 8.47 5.65
C ALA A 48 -6.23 8.05 6.62
N ASP A 49 -7.32 7.52 6.07
CA ASP A 49 -8.41 6.95 6.87
C ASP A 49 -7.93 5.65 7.55
N PRO A 50 -7.79 5.61 8.88
CA PRO A 50 -7.31 4.42 9.59
C PRO A 50 -8.27 3.24 9.45
N THR A 51 -9.57 3.48 9.26
CA THR A 51 -10.58 2.45 9.06
C THR A 51 -10.37 1.77 7.72
N ALA A 52 -10.20 2.55 6.65
CA ALA A 52 -9.93 2.02 5.31
C ALA A 52 -8.61 1.22 5.27
N PHE A 53 -7.60 1.65 6.02
CA PHE A 53 -6.35 0.90 6.15
C PHE A 53 -6.57 -0.43 6.88
N ALA A 54 -7.26 -0.41 8.03
CA ALA A 54 -7.53 -1.61 8.82
C ALA A 54 -8.37 -2.65 8.06
N GLU A 55 -9.35 -2.22 7.25
CA GLU A 55 -10.16 -3.10 6.40
C GLU A 55 -9.36 -3.83 5.32
N LYS A 56 -8.20 -3.30 4.94
CA LYS A 56 -7.31 -3.91 3.94
C LYS A 56 -6.22 -4.78 4.54
N VAL A 57 -6.16 -4.90 5.86
CA VAL A 57 -5.28 -5.86 6.52
C VAL A 57 -5.77 -7.26 6.20
N THR A 58 -4.88 -8.10 5.68
CA THR A 58 -5.20 -9.51 5.41
C THR A 58 -4.68 -10.35 6.56
N HIS A 59 -5.59 -10.89 7.34
CA HIS A 59 -5.29 -11.85 8.38
C HIS A 59 -5.32 -13.27 7.81
N LEU A 60 -4.31 -14.06 8.09
CA LEU A 60 -4.12 -15.44 7.66
C LEU A 60 -3.82 -16.31 8.88
N GLU A 61 -4.39 -17.50 8.90
CA GLU A 61 -4.16 -18.51 9.93
C GLU A 61 -3.90 -19.85 9.26
N ARG A 62 -3.08 -20.68 9.90
CA ARG A 62 -2.90 -22.07 9.50
C ARG A 62 -4.24 -22.82 9.66
N GLY A 63 -4.62 -23.62 8.66
CA GLY A 63 -5.92 -24.28 8.58
C GLY A 63 -7.07 -23.39 8.07
N MET A 64 -6.81 -22.12 7.78
CA MET A 64 -7.82 -21.22 7.21
C MET A 64 -8.21 -21.66 5.81
N ARG A 65 -9.51 -21.78 5.55
CA ARG A 65 -10.03 -22.04 4.20
C ARG A 65 -10.25 -20.74 3.44
N ILE A 66 -9.45 -20.54 2.43
CA ILE A 66 -9.53 -19.40 1.52
C ILE A 66 -9.05 -19.83 0.14
N ASP A 67 -9.89 -19.57 -0.86
CA ASP A 67 -9.48 -19.73 -2.24
C ASP A 67 -8.24 -18.86 -2.54
N ARG A 68 -7.22 -19.47 -3.17
CA ARG A 68 -5.96 -18.81 -3.47
C ARG A 68 -6.16 -17.53 -4.29
N ASP A 69 -7.02 -17.55 -5.30
CA ASP A 69 -7.26 -16.36 -6.14
C ASP A 69 -7.94 -15.24 -5.37
N LYS A 70 -8.76 -15.57 -4.36
CA LYS A 70 -9.31 -14.56 -3.44
C LYS A 70 -8.21 -13.95 -2.58
N LEU A 71 -7.25 -14.75 -2.11
CA LEU A 71 -6.10 -14.22 -1.37
C LEU A 71 -5.27 -13.28 -2.26
N LEU A 72 -4.97 -13.68 -3.49
CA LEU A 72 -4.21 -12.85 -4.43
C LEU A 72 -4.92 -11.52 -4.72
N ARG A 73 -6.24 -11.52 -4.84
CA ARG A 73 -7.03 -10.28 -5.00
C ARG A 73 -6.92 -9.37 -3.78
N ARG A 74 -6.97 -9.93 -2.55
CA ARG A 74 -6.74 -9.14 -1.34
C ARG A 74 -5.37 -8.49 -1.33
N PHE A 75 -4.32 -9.17 -1.79
CA PHE A 75 -2.99 -8.58 -1.90
C PHE A 75 -2.94 -7.45 -2.93
N VAL A 76 -3.58 -7.61 -4.09
CA VAL A 76 -3.70 -6.52 -5.09
C VAL A 76 -4.50 -5.35 -4.53
N ASP A 77 -5.60 -5.60 -3.83
CA ASP A 77 -6.40 -4.57 -3.16
C ASP A 77 -5.62 -3.84 -2.05
N ALA A 78 -4.65 -4.51 -1.42
CA ALA A 78 -3.71 -3.95 -0.47
C ALA A 78 -2.48 -3.32 -1.12
N LEU A 79 -2.51 -3.15 -2.46
CA LEU A 79 -1.50 -2.52 -3.33
C LEU A 79 -0.20 -3.31 -3.46
N TYR A 80 -0.19 -4.61 -3.20
CA TYR A 80 0.94 -5.47 -3.54
C TYR A 80 0.99 -5.76 -5.03
N VAL A 81 2.21 -5.87 -5.56
CA VAL A 81 2.46 -6.14 -6.98
C VAL A 81 2.89 -7.58 -7.17
N ASN A 82 2.26 -8.30 -8.12
CA ASN A 82 2.74 -9.62 -8.53
C ASN A 82 4.00 -9.47 -9.38
N ASN A 83 5.15 -9.81 -8.81
CA ASN A 83 6.42 -9.72 -9.52
C ASN A 83 7.30 -10.95 -9.21
N LYS A 84 7.50 -11.80 -10.22
CA LYS A 84 8.34 -13.00 -10.11
C LYS A 84 9.82 -12.73 -10.36
N LEU A 85 10.14 -11.69 -11.13
CA LEU A 85 11.50 -11.40 -11.56
C LEU A 85 12.26 -10.60 -10.50
N GLU A 86 11.58 -9.60 -9.92
CA GLU A 86 12.13 -8.72 -8.91
C GLU A 86 11.30 -8.83 -7.64
N PHE A 87 11.64 -9.79 -6.77
CA PHE A 87 10.93 -10.03 -5.52
C PHE A 87 11.51 -9.13 -4.43
N LYS A 88 10.82 -8.03 -4.17
CA LYS A 88 11.18 -7.00 -3.19
C LYS A 88 10.00 -6.66 -2.27
N SER A 89 10.26 -5.84 -1.25
CA SER A 89 9.24 -5.33 -0.34
C SER A 89 8.05 -4.74 -1.12
N GLY A 90 6.82 -5.10 -0.74
CA GLY A 90 5.59 -4.74 -1.45
C GLY A 90 5.25 -5.63 -2.64
N CYS A 91 5.97 -6.73 -2.84
CA CYS A 91 5.68 -7.69 -3.90
C CYS A 91 5.21 -9.04 -3.35
N PHE A 92 4.46 -9.76 -4.18
CA PHE A 92 4.18 -11.18 -4.00
C PHE A 92 4.47 -11.95 -5.29
N ARG A 93 4.64 -13.26 -5.18
CA ARG A 93 4.80 -14.17 -6.32
C ARG A 93 4.10 -15.49 -6.05
N VAL A 94 3.67 -16.16 -7.12
CA VAL A 94 2.93 -17.43 -7.05
C VAL A 94 3.69 -18.51 -7.79
N ASN A 95 3.90 -19.63 -7.12
CA ASN A 95 4.54 -20.82 -7.70
C ASN A 95 3.70 -22.07 -7.34
N GLY A 96 2.79 -22.48 -8.25
CA GLY A 96 1.88 -23.60 -7.98
C GLY A 96 0.96 -23.28 -6.81
N ASP A 97 1.01 -24.13 -5.78
CA ASP A 97 0.20 -23.99 -4.57
C ASP A 97 0.88 -23.15 -3.46
N THR A 98 1.98 -22.49 -3.82
CA THR A 98 2.75 -21.64 -2.90
C THR A 98 2.63 -20.19 -3.30
N VAL A 99 2.38 -19.33 -2.32
CA VAL A 99 2.37 -17.88 -2.45
C VAL A 99 3.42 -17.29 -1.53
N ASP A 100 4.46 -16.68 -2.11
CA ASP A 100 5.45 -15.92 -1.37
C ASP A 100 5.05 -14.44 -1.35
N ILE A 101 5.10 -13.79 -0.19
CA ILE A 101 4.85 -12.35 -0.03
C ILE A 101 5.97 -11.69 0.75
N PHE A 102 6.44 -10.54 0.24
CA PHE A 102 7.41 -9.70 0.93
C PHE A 102 6.69 -8.46 1.45
N PRO A 103 6.37 -8.39 2.75
CA PRO A 103 5.61 -7.29 3.32
C PRO A 103 6.27 -5.94 3.10
N ALA A 104 5.44 -4.91 2.90
CA ALA A 104 5.92 -3.52 2.81
C ALA A 104 6.34 -2.99 4.19
N ILE A 105 5.71 -3.51 5.25
CA ILE A 105 6.13 -3.28 6.62
C ILE A 105 7.15 -4.36 6.94
N GLU A 106 8.41 -4.03 6.80
CA GLU A 106 9.47 -4.93 7.20
C GLU A 106 9.40 -5.17 8.71
N THR A 107 9.25 -6.42 9.12
CA THR A 107 9.70 -6.87 10.42
C THR A 107 11.22 -6.65 10.51
N PHE A 108 11.80 -6.63 11.71
CA PHE A 108 13.18 -6.17 11.96
C PHE A 108 14.26 -6.78 11.04
N ASP A 109 13.98 -7.84 10.30
CA ASP A 109 14.97 -8.64 9.58
C ASP A 109 14.74 -8.74 8.05
N GLY A 110 13.84 -7.93 7.48
CA GLY A 110 13.61 -7.97 6.02
C GLY A 110 13.13 -9.33 5.51
N MET A 111 12.35 -10.05 6.31
CA MET A 111 11.87 -11.38 5.98
C MET A 111 10.65 -11.35 5.06
N ALA A 112 10.59 -12.32 4.16
CA ALA A 112 9.41 -12.65 3.38
C ALA A 112 8.68 -13.84 4.02
N TYR A 113 7.43 -14.01 3.65
CA TYR A 113 6.59 -15.11 4.13
C TYR A 113 6.17 -15.99 2.98
N ARG A 114 6.13 -17.30 3.25
CA ARG A 114 5.65 -18.34 2.34
C ARG A 114 4.36 -18.92 2.90
N ILE A 115 3.33 -18.97 2.06
CA ILE A 115 2.01 -19.50 2.35
C ILE A 115 1.82 -20.68 1.41
N GLU A 116 1.74 -21.87 1.98
CA GLU A 116 1.57 -23.12 1.24
C GLU A 116 0.12 -23.58 1.37
N PHE A 117 -0.48 -23.94 0.25
CA PHE A 117 -1.87 -24.38 0.17
C PHE A 117 -1.97 -25.86 -0.05
N TRP A 118 -2.92 -26.49 0.63
CA TRP A 118 -3.44 -27.79 0.28
C TRP A 118 -4.90 -27.61 -0.19
N ASP A 119 -5.11 -27.65 -1.52
CA ASP A 119 -6.37 -27.29 -2.16
C ASP A 119 -6.78 -25.83 -1.82
N ASP A 120 -7.86 -25.60 -1.08
CA ASP A 120 -8.35 -24.28 -0.64
C ASP A 120 -8.04 -23.98 0.85
N GLU A 121 -7.13 -24.72 1.47
CA GLU A 121 -6.75 -24.57 2.87
C GLU A 121 -5.27 -24.16 2.99
N ILE A 122 -4.97 -23.23 3.90
CA ILE A 122 -3.59 -22.85 4.24
C ILE A 122 -3.00 -23.96 5.12
N ASP A 123 -2.10 -24.76 4.57
CA ASP A 123 -1.44 -25.86 5.26
C ASP A 123 -0.30 -25.35 6.14
N ARG A 124 0.50 -24.39 5.61
CA ARG A 124 1.70 -23.91 6.28
C ARG A 124 1.94 -22.44 6.00
N ILE A 125 2.41 -21.72 7.01
CA ILE A 125 2.95 -20.36 6.89
C ILE A 125 4.35 -20.37 7.47
N SER A 126 5.36 -19.97 6.69
CA SER A 126 6.76 -19.89 7.13
C SER A 126 7.39 -18.56 6.75
N SER A 127 8.36 -18.12 7.55
CA SER A 127 9.21 -16.97 7.22
C SER A 127 10.48 -17.45 6.53
N PHE A 128 11.01 -16.65 5.60
CA PHE A 128 12.24 -16.98 4.90
C PHE A 128 13.01 -15.73 4.47
N ASN A 129 14.32 -15.91 4.24
CA ASN A 129 15.15 -14.86 3.66
C ASN A 129 14.90 -14.75 2.15
N PRO A 130 14.42 -13.62 1.63
CA PRO A 130 14.11 -13.47 0.20
C PRO A 130 15.32 -13.53 -0.71
N LEU A 131 16.54 -13.33 -0.20
CA LEU A 131 17.79 -13.35 -0.96
C LEU A 131 18.41 -14.74 -1.03
N THR A 132 18.43 -15.46 0.11
CA THR A 132 19.05 -16.79 0.19
C THR A 132 18.05 -17.92 -0.03
N GLY A 133 16.75 -17.68 0.22
CA GLY A 133 15.69 -18.67 0.22
C GLY A 133 15.68 -19.55 1.48
N GLU A 134 16.53 -19.25 2.47
CA GLU A 134 16.61 -19.98 3.75
C GLU A 134 15.32 -19.74 4.56
N GLU A 135 14.65 -20.82 4.94
CA GLU A 135 13.47 -20.79 5.78
C GLU A 135 13.90 -20.70 7.26
N TYR A 136 13.10 -19.95 8.04
CA TYR A 136 13.33 -19.77 9.45
C TYR A 136 12.20 -20.43 10.27
N ASP A 137 11.23 -19.65 10.71
CA ASP A 137 10.21 -20.11 11.63
C ASP A 137 8.86 -20.36 10.95
N GLU A 138 8.14 -21.37 11.39
CA GLU A 138 6.72 -21.55 11.09
C GLU A 138 5.88 -20.66 12.01
N GLN A 139 4.77 -20.17 11.46
CA GLN A 139 3.84 -19.30 12.16
C GLN A 139 2.42 -19.84 12.04
N ASP A 140 1.66 -19.78 13.12
CA ASP A 140 0.26 -20.18 13.10
C ASP A 140 -0.65 -19.07 12.54
N GLU A 141 -0.22 -17.80 12.66
CA GLU A 141 -0.96 -16.64 12.19
C GLU A 141 -0.04 -15.59 11.55
N LEU A 142 -0.55 -14.85 10.58
CA LEU A 142 0.16 -13.78 9.88
C LEU A 142 -0.78 -12.65 9.52
N ASN A 143 -0.38 -11.41 9.83
CA ASN A 143 -1.08 -10.21 9.41
C ASN A 143 -0.30 -9.49 8.32
N ILE A 144 -0.89 -9.35 7.14
CA ILE A 144 -0.32 -8.61 6.02
C ILE A 144 -1.02 -7.26 5.92
N TYR A 145 -0.25 -6.19 6.12
CA TYR A 145 -0.70 -4.81 6.05
C TYR A 145 -0.57 -4.26 4.63
N PRO A 146 -1.40 -3.27 4.23
CA PRO A 146 -1.27 -2.61 2.94
C PRO A 146 0.12 -1.98 2.73
N THR A 147 0.52 -1.84 1.46
CA THR A 147 1.82 -1.25 1.11
C THR A 147 1.85 0.27 1.22
N ASN A 148 0.68 0.92 1.36
CA ASN A 148 0.55 2.37 1.45
C ASN A 148 -0.52 2.74 2.46
N LEU A 149 -0.33 3.88 3.14
CA LEU A 149 -1.33 4.44 4.07
C LEU A 149 -2.60 4.92 3.37
N PHE A 150 -2.47 5.37 2.13
CA PHE A 150 -3.57 5.94 1.34
C PHE A 150 -4.34 4.88 0.54
N VAL A 151 -4.69 3.80 1.19
CA VAL A 151 -5.57 2.77 0.61
C VAL A 151 -7.01 3.27 0.66
N THR A 152 -7.74 3.13 -0.44
CA THR A 152 -9.14 3.54 -0.51
C THR A 152 -9.99 2.50 -1.22
N THR A 153 -11.31 2.60 -1.09
CA THR A 153 -12.23 1.69 -1.76
C THR A 153 -12.52 2.17 -3.18
N GLN A 154 -12.88 1.24 -4.09
CA GLN A 154 -13.27 1.57 -5.47
C GLN A 154 -14.47 2.54 -5.51
N GLU A 155 -15.38 2.43 -4.54
CA GLU A 155 -16.54 3.32 -4.42
C GLU A 155 -16.10 4.77 -4.15
N ARG A 156 -15.14 4.98 -3.23
CA ARG A 156 -14.57 6.30 -2.96
C ARG A 156 -13.82 6.86 -4.16
N ILE A 157 -13.09 6.03 -4.90
CA ILE A 157 -12.44 6.44 -6.14
C ILE A 157 -13.47 6.92 -7.15
N ASN A 158 -14.54 6.16 -7.36
CA ASN A 158 -15.59 6.52 -8.31
C ASN A 158 -16.33 7.81 -7.89
N MET A 159 -16.59 8.00 -6.60
CA MET A 159 -17.16 9.26 -6.09
C MET A 159 -16.19 10.43 -6.32
N ALA A 160 -14.90 10.26 -6.05
CA ALA A 160 -13.90 11.31 -6.25
C ALA A 160 -13.78 11.69 -7.73
N ILE A 161 -13.77 10.69 -8.64
CA ILE A 161 -13.76 10.94 -10.09
C ILE A 161 -14.99 11.76 -10.50
N GLY A 162 -16.19 11.39 -10.02
CA GLY A 162 -17.41 12.14 -10.32
C GLY A 162 -17.36 13.60 -9.80
N GLN A 163 -16.77 13.82 -8.63
CA GLN A 163 -16.58 15.16 -8.09
C GLN A 163 -15.57 15.96 -8.94
N ILE A 164 -14.45 15.36 -9.30
CA ILE A 164 -13.42 15.99 -10.16
C ILE A 164 -14.01 16.38 -11.51
N ASP A 165 -14.85 15.56 -12.12
CA ASP A 165 -15.49 15.86 -13.40
C ASP A 165 -16.41 17.10 -13.31
N VAL A 166 -17.15 17.23 -12.21
CA VAL A 166 -18.00 18.40 -11.95
C VAL A 166 -17.16 19.66 -11.75
N ASP A 167 -16.10 19.56 -10.94
CA ASP A 167 -15.20 20.67 -10.64
C ASP A 167 -14.45 21.10 -11.92
N LEU A 168 -13.99 20.14 -12.72
CA LEU A 168 -13.36 20.39 -14.02
C LEU A 168 -14.29 21.14 -14.96
N GLY A 169 -15.53 20.67 -15.11
CA GLY A 169 -16.53 21.34 -15.96
C GLY A 169 -16.79 22.79 -15.52
N THR A 170 -16.90 23.01 -14.22
CA THR A 170 -17.09 24.34 -13.63
C THR A 170 -15.88 25.24 -13.92
N GLN A 171 -14.68 24.76 -13.68
CA GLN A 171 -13.46 25.54 -13.91
C GLN A 171 -13.21 25.83 -15.38
N VAL A 172 -13.45 24.88 -16.28
CA VAL A 172 -13.35 25.07 -17.74
C VAL A 172 -14.32 26.15 -18.22
N ASN A 173 -15.56 26.14 -17.74
CA ASN A 173 -16.54 27.16 -18.10
C ASN A 173 -16.12 28.55 -17.58
N PHE A 174 -15.69 28.63 -16.33
CA PHE A 174 -15.18 29.87 -15.76
C PHE A 174 -14.00 30.44 -16.59
N LEU A 175 -13.04 29.62 -16.99
CA LEU A 175 -11.91 30.05 -17.81
C LEU A 175 -12.36 30.58 -19.19
N LYS A 176 -13.38 29.97 -19.79
CA LYS A 176 -13.97 30.45 -21.05
C LYS A 176 -14.64 31.82 -20.86
N GLU A 177 -15.39 32.02 -19.80
CA GLU A 177 -16.11 33.26 -19.48
C GLU A 177 -15.15 34.44 -19.27
N ILE A 178 -14.01 34.20 -18.60
CA ILE A 178 -12.99 35.25 -18.38
C ILE A 178 -12.04 35.46 -19.56
N GLY A 179 -12.35 34.88 -20.74
CA GLY A 179 -11.58 35.08 -21.98
C GLY A 179 -10.26 34.29 -22.03
N LYS A 180 -10.14 33.14 -21.36
CA LYS A 180 -8.97 32.26 -21.34
C LYS A 180 -9.25 30.90 -22.01
N PRO A 181 -9.59 30.88 -23.33
CA PRO A 181 -9.99 29.64 -23.98
C PRO A 181 -8.84 28.62 -24.13
N PHE A 182 -7.58 29.10 -24.21
CA PHE A 182 -6.44 28.20 -24.30
C PHE A 182 -6.16 27.46 -23.02
N GLU A 183 -6.25 28.15 -21.89
CA GLU A 183 -6.12 27.54 -20.55
C GLU A 183 -7.27 26.56 -20.28
N ALA A 184 -8.49 26.92 -20.69
CA ALA A 184 -9.65 26.04 -20.60
C ALA A 184 -9.46 24.73 -21.39
N LYS A 185 -8.93 24.83 -22.61
CA LYS A 185 -8.65 23.65 -23.44
C LYS A 185 -7.55 22.78 -22.82
N ARG A 186 -6.48 23.39 -22.35
CA ARG A 186 -5.34 22.68 -21.72
C ARG A 186 -5.70 21.99 -20.40
N LEU A 187 -6.68 22.55 -19.68
CA LEU A 187 -7.18 21.94 -18.45
C LEU A 187 -8.07 20.72 -18.73
N TYR A 188 -8.77 20.73 -19.86
CA TYR A 188 -9.69 19.66 -20.25
C TYR A 188 -8.98 18.46 -20.92
N GLU A 189 -7.84 18.66 -21.55
CA GLU A 189 -6.99 17.62 -22.18
C GLU A 189 -6.23 16.81 -21.10
#